data_54d0276dd508b8078221b10645794ab3
#
_entry.id   54d0276dd508b8078221b10645794ab3
#
_cell.length_a   1.000
_cell.length_b   1.000
_cell.length_c   1.000
_cell.angle_alpha   90.00
_cell.angle_beta   90.00
_cell.angle_gamma   90.00
#
_symmetry.space_group_name_H-M   'P 1'
#
loop_
_entity.id
_entity.type
_entity.pdbx_description
1 polymer ?
#
loop_
_entity_poly.entity_id
_entity_poly.type
_entity_poly.pdbx_seq_one_letter_code
_entity_poly.pdbx_strand_id
1 'polypeptide(L)'
;MKRIVLTGGGTAGHVSPNQALIPHLLEEGWDIHYIGTKNGIERTLIEPMQGVTYHAVSSGKLRRYFDWKNFTDPFRVIAGAFQSIGVIGRLKPNVVFSKGGFVSVPVVFGAAICGVPVVMHESDITPGLANKLCKPFAKSVCTTFPECAKLLAPKGVLTGTPLRAQIFSGDRARGLRLAGFDGQKPVLMMIGGSLGAQTVNAVLREALPALTKRFDVLHVCGKGNLDASLENTPGYKQFEYL
;
A
#
# COMPACT_ATOMS: atom_id res chain seq x y z
N MET A 1 -22.40 -11.20 -14.06
CA MET A 1 -21.82 -10.26 -13.09
C MET A 1 -20.33 -10.09 -13.44
N LYS A 2 -19.81 -8.86 -13.49
CA LYS A 2 -18.39 -8.60 -13.74
C LYS A 2 -17.60 -9.01 -12.50
N ARG A 3 -16.46 -9.68 -12.67
CA ARG A 3 -15.62 -10.16 -11.59
C ARG A 3 -14.21 -9.60 -11.71
N ILE A 4 -13.67 -9.12 -10.60
CA ILE A 4 -12.29 -8.61 -10.50
C ILE A 4 -11.53 -9.35 -9.41
N VAL A 5 -10.26 -9.64 -9.68
CA VAL A 5 -9.32 -10.06 -8.65
C VAL A 5 -8.38 -8.90 -8.36
N LEU A 6 -8.29 -8.49 -7.11
CA LEU A 6 -7.33 -7.52 -6.62
C LEU A 6 -6.16 -8.24 -5.96
N THR A 7 -4.95 -7.70 -6.09
CA THR A 7 -3.77 -8.22 -5.39
C THR A 7 -2.78 -7.10 -5.09
N GLY A 8 -2.00 -7.32 -4.07
CA GLY A 8 -0.98 -6.40 -3.58
C GLY A 8 -0.72 -6.68 -2.10
N GLY A 9 0.48 -6.43 -1.61
CA GLY A 9 0.73 -6.71 -0.21
C GLY A 9 2.20 -6.60 0.18
N GLY A 10 2.48 -7.07 1.39
CA GLY A 10 3.78 -6.96 2.01
C GLY A 10 3.98 -5.65 2.77
N THR A 11 3.29 -4.59 2.40
CA THR A 11 3.23 -3.30 3.13
C THR A 11 1.85 -2.67 2.97
N ALA A 12 1.45 -1.80 3.89
CA ALA A 12 0.18 -1.07 3.82
C ALA A 12 0.08 -0.21 2.54
N GLY A 13 1.20 0.34 2.04
CA GLY A 13 1.24 1.12 0.80
C GLY A 13 0.85 0.34 -0.46
N HIS A 14 1.03 -0.99 -0.48
CA HIS A 14 0.55 -1.85 -1.56
C HIS A 14 -0.90 -2.32 -1.38
N VAL A 15 -1.53 -2.03 -0.24
CA VAL A 15 -2.91 -2.42 0.05
C VAL A 15 -3.86 -1.23 -0.02
N SER A 16 -3.45 -0.09 0.50
CA SER A 16 -4.27 1.12 0.62
C SER A 16 -4.93 1.58 -0.70
N PRO A 17 -4.25 1.56 -1.86
CA PRO A 17 -4.92 1.87 -3.13
C PRO A 17 -6.03 0.88 -3.51
N ASN A 18 -5.86 -0.41 -3.19
CA ASN A 18 -6.93 -1.39 -3.38
C ASN A 18 -8.13 -1.08 -2.48
N GLN A 19 -7.89 -0.71 -1.20
CA GLN A 19 -8.95 -0.26 -0.30
C GLN A 19 -9.70 0.97 -0.83
N ALA A 20 -9.01 1.87 -1.53
CA ALA A 20 -9.64 3.04 -2.15
C ALA A 20 -10.52 2.68 -3.35
N LEU A 21 -10.16 1.64 -4.12
CA LEU A 21 -10.93 1.20 -5.28
C LEU A 21 -12.15 0.34 -4.92
N ILE A 22 -12.08 -0.44 -3.83
CA ILE A 22 -13.11 -1.41 -3.45
C ILE A 22 -14.51 -0.78 -3.34
N PRO A 23 -14.73 0.36 -2.65
CA PRO A 23 -16.06 0.96 -2.55
C PRO A 23 -16.66 1.28 -3.93
N HIS A 24 -15.88 1.89 -4.83
CA HIS A 24 -16.36 2.23 -6.19
C HIS A 24 -16.68 0.99 -7.02
N LEU A 25 -15.86 -0.07 -6.90
CA LEU A 25 -16.13 -1.32 -7.59
C LEU A 25 -17.40 -2.01 -7.07
N LEU A 26 -17.68 -1.92 -5.76
CA LEU A 26 -18.92 -2.43 -5.16
C LEU A 26 -20.13 -1.64 -5.66
N GLU A 27 -20.05 -0.32 -5.72
CA GLU A 27 -21.10 0.56 -6.25
C GLU A 27 -21.42 0.23 -7.73
N GLU A 28 -20.40 -0.14 -8.51
CA GLU A 28 -20.55 -0.59 -9.89
C GLU A 28 -21.03 -2.05 -10.03
N GLY A 29 -21.27 -2.76 -8.94
CA GLY A 29 -21.77 -4.13 -8.92
C GLY A 29 -20.74 -5.20 -9.31
N TRP A 30 -19.45 -4.97 -9.08
CA TRP A 30 -18.40 -5.96 -9.27
C TRP A 30 -18.42 -7.02 -8.17
N ASP A 31 -18.20 -8.28 -8.56
CA ASP A 31 -17.85 -9.39 -7.68
C ASP A 31 -16.34 -9.31 -7.39
N ILE A 32 -15.97 -8.98 -6.14
CA ILE A 32 -14.60 -8.63 -5.77
C ILE A 32 -13.94 -9.76 -5.01
N HIS A 33 -12.84 -10.25 -5.53
CA HIS A 33 -11.96 -11.19 -4.87
C HIS A 33 -10.59 -10.56 -4.62
N TYR A 34 -9.98 -10.88 -3.49
CA TYR A 34 -8.63 -10.45 -3.19
C TYR A 34 -7.73 -11.67 -3.00
N ILE A 35 -6.60 -11.71 -3.71
CA ILE A 35 -5.58 -12.76 -3.52
C ILE A 35 -4.38 -12.15 -2.81
N GLY A 36 -4.06 -12.70 -1.64
CA GLY A 36 -2.95 -12.26 -0.80
C GLY A 36 -2.33 -13.41 -0.01
N THR A 37 -1.45 -13.12 0.94
CA THR A 37 -0.81 -14.16 1.76
C THR A 37 -1.63 -14.49 3.01
N LYS A 38 -1.37 -15.65 3.62
CA LYS A 38 -2.10 -16.12 4.81
C LYS A 38 -1.89 -15.21 6.03
N ASN A 39 -0.69 -14.66 6.20
CA ASN A 39 -0.29 -13.91 7.40
C ASN A 39 0.25 -12.50 7.05
N GLY A 40 -0.08 -11.98 5.88
CA GLY A 40 0.34 -10.63 5.47
C GLY A 40 -0.57 -9.53 6.01
N ILE A 41 -0.06 -8.30 6.06
CA ILE A 41 -0.84 -7.12 6.44
C ILE A 41 -2.05 -6.92 5.52
N GLU A 42 -1.96 -7.34 4.27
CA GLU A 42 -3.06 -7.29 3.31
C GLU A 42 -4.28 -8.08 3.79
N ARG A 43 -4.09 -9.21 4.47
CA ARG A 43 -5.19 -9.99 5.03
C ARG A 43 -5.91 -9.21 6.13
N THR A 44 -5.16 -8.65 7.07
CA THR A 44 -5.70 -7.86 8.19
C THR A 44 -6.50 -6.64 7.70
N LEU A 45 -6.05 -6.02 6.59
CA LEU A 45 -6.66 -4.81 6.06
C LEU A 45 -7.86 -5.06 5.14
N ILE A 46 -7.89 -6.21 4.44
CA ILE A 46 -8.88 -6.50 3.40
C ILE A 46 -9.96 -7.48 3.88
N GLU A 47 -9.60 -8.53 4.63
CA GLU A 47 -10.55 -9.56 5.05
C GLU A 47 -11.76 -9.01 5.85
N PRO A 48 -11.64 -7.93 6.66
CA PRO A 48 -12.79 -7.32 7.31
C PRO A 48 -13.70 -6.50 6.39
N MET A 49 -13.28 -6.21 5.14
CA MET A 49 -14.07 -5.39 4.23
C MET A 49 -15.26 -6.18 3.68
N GLN A 50 -16.45 -5.63 3.86
CA GLN A 50 -17.69 -6.23 3.33
C GLN A 50 -17.67 -6.26 1.80
N GLY A 51 -18.21 -7.34 1.23
CA GLY A 51 -18.31 -7.51 -0.23
C GLY A 51 -17.01 -7.95 -0.91
N VAL A 52 -15.97 -8.32 -0.16
CA VAL A 52 -14.70 -8.83 -0.69
C VAL A 52 -14.44 -10.26 -0.21
N THR A 53 -14.20 -11.18 -1.13
CA THR A 53 -13.79 -12.55 -0.80
C THR A 53 -12.28 -12.69 -0.83
N TYR A 54 -11.67 -13.02 0.32
CA TYR A 54 -10.23 -13.18 0.43
C TYR A 54 -9.76 -14.61 0.12
N HIS A 55 -8.70 -14.73 -0.67
CA HIS A 55 -8.05 -16.02 -1.01
C HIS A 55 -6.58 -15.97 -0.60
N ALA A 56 -6.16 -16.90 0.24
CA ALA A 56 -4.78 -16.99 0.69
C ALA A 56 -3.94 -17.86 -0.24
N VAL A 57 -2.79 -17.34 -0.69
CA VAL A 57 -1.79 -18.09 -1.46
C VAL A 57 -0.40 -17.95 -0.84
N SER A 58 0.48 -18.85 -1.20
CA SER A 58 1.90 -18.77 -0.84
C SER A 58 2.58 -17.65 -1.62
N SER A 59 3.53 -16.97 -0.98
CA SER A 59 4.40 -16.00 -1.64
C SER A 59 5.77 -15.98 -0.99
N GLY A 60 6.81 -15.63 -1.75
CA GLY A 60 8.17 -15.47 -1.28
C GLY A 60 8.60 -14.00 -1.36
N LYS A 61 9.36 -13.53 -0.39
CA LYS A 61 9.90 -12.18 -0.36
C LYS A 61 11.33 -12.18 -0.90
N LEU A 62 11.55 -11.61 -2.08
CA LEU A 62 12.89 -11.38 -2.61
C LEU A 62 13.60 -10.31 -1.76
N ARG A 63 14.52 -10.77 -0.89
CA ARG A 63 15.33 -9.88 -0.04
C ARG A 63 16.59 -9.48 -0.78
N ARG A 64 17.01 -8.22 -0.62
CA ARG A 64 18.23 -7.68 -1.21
C ARG A 64 19.50 -8.04 -0.43
N TYR A 65 19.34 -8.68 0.74
CA TYR A 65 20.44 -9.16 1.60
C TYR A 65 20.41 -10.67 1.70
N PHE A 66 21.54 -11.26 2.11
CA PHE A 66 21.65 -12.72 2.28
C PHE A 66 20.74 -13.15 3.45
N ASP A 67 19.81 -14.07 3.15
CA ASP A 67 18.93 -14.72 4.12
C ASP A 67 18.69 -16.16 3.60
N TRP A 68 18.77 -17.15 4.47
CA TRP A 68 18.48 -18.56 4.12
C TRP A 68 17.10 -18.73 3.47
N LYS A 69 16.17 -17.86 3.79
CA LYS A 69 14.84 -17.83 3.15
C LYS A 69 14.91 -17.50 1.66
N ASN A 70 15.98 -16.88 1.17
CA ASN A 70 16.17 -16.62 -0.26
C ASN A 70 16.25 -17.90 -1.08
N PHE A 71 16.63 -19.03 -0.46
CA PHE A 71 16.63 -20.34 -1.12
C PHE A 71 15.25 -21.00 -1.14
N THR A 72 14.39 -20.75 -0.16
CA THR A 72 13.04 -21.34 -0.06
C THR A 72 11.96 -20.46 -0.70
N ASP A 73 12.18 -19.16 -0.76
CA ASP A 73 11.20 -18.21 -1.29
C ASP A 73 10.88 -18.42 -2.79
N PRO A 74 11.82 -18.79 -3.68
CA PRO A 74 11.47 -19.15 -5.07
C PRO A 74 10.46 -20.30 -5.16
N PHE A 75 10.62 -21.34 -4.36
CA PHE A 75 9.66 -22.46 -4.32
C PHE A 75 8.29 -22.03 -3.80
N ARG A 76 8.25 -21.11 -2.84
CA ARG A 76 6.99 -20.50 -2.36
C ARG A 76 6.32 -19.66 -3.44
N VAL A 77 7.08 -18.93 -4.26
CA VAL A 77 6.54 -18.17 -5.40
C VAL A 77 5.94 -19.11 -6.42
N ILE A 78 6.63 -20.22 -6.74
CA ILE A 78 6.13 -21.25 -7.66
C ILE A 78 4.84 -21.90 -7.11
N ALA A 79 4.85 -22.33 -5.85
CA ALA A 79 3.65 -22.87 -5.20
C ALA A 79 2.48 -21.86 -5.21
N GLY A 80 2.77 -20.59 -4.93
CA GLY A 80 1.79 -19.50 -5.01
C GLY A 80 1.23 -19.27 -6.41
N ALA A 81 2.08 -19.44 -7.46
CA ALA A 81 1.63 -19.36 -8.85
C ALA A 81 0.64 -20.49 -9.18
N PHE A 82 0.93 -21.75 -8.81
CA PHE A 82 0.00 -22.86 -8.99
C PHE A 82 -1.32 -22.66 -8.20
N GLN A 83 -1.22 -22.19 -6.96
CA GLN A 83 -2.41 -21.86 -6.16
C GLN A 83 -3.24 -20.74 -6.82
N SER A 84 -2.57 -19.71 -7.35
CA SER A 84 -3.23 -18.60 -8.06
C SER A 84 -3.88 -19.07 -9.36
N ILE A 85 -3.26 -19.98 -10.12
CA ILE A 85 -3.88 -20.61 -11.29
C ILE A 85 -5.16 -21.32 -10.90
N GLY A 86 -5.14 -22.12 -9.81
CA GLY A 86 -6.33 -22.82 -9.32
C GLY A 86 -7.47 -21.88 -8.90
N VAL A 87 -7.14 -20.79 -8.22
CA VAL A 87 -8.13 -19.77 -7.79
C VAL A 87 -8.67 -19.01 -9.01
N ILE A 88 -7.80 -18.45 -9.86
CA ILE A 88 -8.16 -17.64 -11.02
C ILE A 88 -8.93 -18.47 -12.06
N GLY A 89 -8.47 -19.72 -12.33
CA GLY A 89 -9.13 -20.63 -13.24
C GLY A 89 -10.56 -21.00 -12.82
N ARG A 90 -10.79 -21.07 -11.50
CA ARG A 90 -12.14 -21.33 -10.93
C ARG A 90 -13.00 -20.09 -10.95
N LEU A 91 -12.45 -18.93 -10.61
CA LEU A 91 -13.18 -17.65 -10.57
C LEU A 91 -13.47 -17.08 -11.96
N LYS A 92 -12.59 -17.33 -12.93
CA LYS A 92 -12.65 -16.77 -14.30
C LYS A 92 -12.93 -15.26 -14.30
N PRO A 93 -12.09 -14.46 -13.63
CA PRO A 93 -12.32 -13.02 -13.51
C PRO A 93 -12.16 -12.32 -14.87
N ASN A 94 -12.82 -11.19 -15.04
CA ASN A 94 -12.70 -10.37 -16.24
C ASN A 94 -11.34 -9.64 -16.29
N VAL A 95 -10.76 -9.36 -15.10
CA VAL A 95 -9.50 -8.65 -14.97
C VAL A 95 -8.85 -8.95 -13.62
N VAL A 96 -7.51 -8.92 -13.59
CA VAL A 96 -6.71 -8.88 -12.36
C VAL A 96 -6.09 -7.50 -12.24
N PHE A 97 -6.29 -6.83 -11.09
CA PHE A 97 -5.61 -5.59 -10.76
C PHE A 97 -4.52 -5.85 -9.72
N SER A 98 -3.28 -5.47 -10.04
CA SER A 98 -2.11 -5.67 -9.19
C SER A 98 -1.53 -4.35 -8.73
N LYS A 99 -1.56 -4.07 -7.42
CA LYS A 99 -0.88 -2.91 -6.84
C LYS A 99 0.62 -3.13 -6.66
N GLY A 100 1.09 -4.33 -6.90
CA GLY A 100 2.51 -4.67 -6.73
C GLY A 100 2.86 -5.23 -5.35
N GLY A 101 4.16 -5.20 -5.04
CA GLY A 101 4.71 -5.94 -3.92
C GLY A 101 4.96 -7.42 -4.29
N PHE A 102 5.77 -8.09 -3.46
CA PHE A 102 6.17 -9.48 -3.73
C PHE A 102 4.98 -10.47 -3.75
N VAL A 103 3.89 -10.12 -3.09
CA VAL A 103 2.65 -10.92 -3.01
C VAL A 103 1.96 -11.03 -4.36
N SER A 104 2.04 -9.99 -5.18
CA SER A 104 1.36 -9.95 -6.48
C SER A 104 2.07 -10.77 -7.57
N VAL A 105 3.36 -11.07 -7.42
CA VAL A 105 4.13 -11.77 -8.46
C VAL A 105 3.49 -13.11 -8.83
N PRO A 106 3.26 -14.06 -7.90
CA PRO A 106 2.63 -15.35 -8.24
C PRO A 106 1.21 -15.18 -8.80
N VAL A 107 0.48 -14.14 -8.39
CA VAL A 107 -0.89 -13.89 -8.86
C VAL A 107 -0.89 -13.41 -10.31
N VAL A 108 0.01 -12.50 -10.66
CA VAL A 108 0.14 -12.00 -12.04
C VAL A 108 0.58 -13.12 -13.00
N PHE A 109 1.53 -13.98 -12.58
CA PHE A 109 1.91 -15.15 -13.35
C PHE A 109 0.73 -16.12 -13.54
N GLY A 110 -0.03 -16.39 -12.46
CA GLY A 110 -1.23 -17.22 -12.54
C GLY A 110 -2.29 -16.66 -13.48
N ALA A 111 -2.52 -15.34 -13.44
CA ALA A 111 -3.44 -14.66 -14.35
C ALA A 111 -3.00 -14.76 -15.82
N ALA A 112 -1.71 -14.57 -16.09
CA ALA A 112 -1.16 -14.69 -17.43
C ALA A 112 -1.35 -16.09 -18.01
N ILE A 113 -1.10 -17.14 -17.21
CA ILE A 113 -1.30 -18.55 -17.62
C ILE A 113 -2.79 -18.83 -17.88
N CYS A 114 -3.69 -18.25 -17.08
CA CYS A 114 -5.15 -18.37 -17.28
C CYS A 114 -5.70 -17.49 -18.42
N GLY A 115 -4.87 -16.71 -19.12
CA GLY A 115 -5.31 -15.79 -20.18
C GLY A 115 -6.13 -14.59 -19.67
N VAL A 116 -6.07 -14.29 -18.36
CA VAL A 116 -6.83 -13.17 -17.77
C VAL A 116 -6.01 -11.88 -17.89
N PRO A 117 -6.60 -10.79 -18.43
CA PRO A 117 -5.90 -9.52 -18.55
C PRO A 117 -5.49 -8.95 -17.18
N VAL A 118 -4.26 -8.43 -17.10
CA VAL A 118 -3.70 -7.83 -15.90
C VAL A 118 -3.51 -6.34 -16.09
N VAL A 119 -4.05 -5.53 -15.18
CA VAL A 119 -3.76 -4.11 -15.01
C VAL A 119 -2.91 -3.96 -13.76
N MET A 120 -1.81 -3.22 -13.85
CA MET A 120 -0.92 -2.98 -12.72
C MET A 120 -0.92 -1.52 -12.32
N HIS A 121 -0.48 -1.23 -11.12
CA HIS A 121 -0.24 0.14 -10.65
C HIS A 121 1.14 0.27 -10.00
N GLU A 122 1.89 1.32 -10.36
CA GLU A 122 3.15 1.71 -9.77
C GLU A 122 3.05 3.09 -9.12
N SER A 123 3.44 3.19 -7.86
CA SER A 123 3.38 4.44 -7.10
C SER A 123 4.69 5.21 -7.07
N ASP A 124 5.80 4.54 -7.35
CA ASP A 124 7.13 5.14 -7.28
C ASP A 124 7.53 5.75 -8.62
N ILE A 125 8.47 6.71 -8.59
CA ILE A 125 9.04 7.32 -9.78
C ILE A 125 9.74 6.28 -10.66
N THR A 126 10.34 5.27 -10.03
CA THR A 126 10.99 4.15 -10.74
C THR A 126 10.30 2.84 -10.39
N PRO A 127 10.02 1.97 -11.38
CA PRO A 127 9.34 0.71 -11.14
C PRO A 127 10.09 -0.19 -10.15
N GLY A 128 9.37 -0.68 -9.13
CA GLY A 128 9.88 -1.67 -8.20
C GLY A 128 10.16 -3.02 -8.87
N LEU A 129 10.99 -3.86 -8.23
CA LEU A 129 11.40 -5.17 -8.79
C LEU A 129 10.20 -6.05 -9.13
N ALA A 130 9.21 -6.16 -8.25
CA ALA A 130 8.00 -6.95 -8.49
C ALA A 130 7.27 -6.49 -9.76
N ASN A 131 7.10 -5.17 -9.93
CA ASN A 131 6.44 -4.61 -11.11
C ASN A 131 7.28 -4.77 -12.38
N LYS A 132 8.61 -4.70 -12.29
CA LYS A 132 9.49 -5.01 -13.43
C LYS A 132 9.33 -6.45 -13.91
N LEU A 133 9.26 -7.41 -12.99
CA LEU A 133 9.05 -8.84 -13.30
C LEU A 133 7.65 -9.10 -13.89
N CYS A 134 6.64 -8.39 -13.43
CA CYS A 134 5.25 -8.55 -13.86
C CYS A 134 4.90 -7.76 -15.15
N LYS A 135 5.65 -6.70 -15.49
CA LYS A 135 5.40 -5.86 -16.68
C LYS A 135 5.15 -6.64 -17.98
N PRO A 136 5.94 -7.68 -18.33
CA PRO A 136 5.70 -8.43 -19.57
C PRO A 136 4.28 -8.99 -19.69
N PHE A 137 3.66 -9.38 -18.58
CA PHE A 137 2.35 -10.02 -18.49
C PHE A 137 1.20 -9.03 -18.32
N ALA A 138 1.51 -7.77 -18.04
CA ALA A 138 0.49 -6.72 -17.91
C ALA A 138 -0.01 -6.24 -19.27
N LYS A 139 -1.30 -5.96 -19.37
CA LYS A 139 -1.93 -5.25 -20.49
C LYS A 139 -1.60 -3.76 -20.41
N SER A 140 -1.67 -3.17 -19.21
CA SER A 140 -1.33 -1.78 -18.93
C SER A 140 -0.78 -1.62 -17.51
N VAL A 141 -0.01 -0.56 -17.29
CA VAL A 141 0.55 -0.19 -15.99
C VAL A 141 0.19 1.26 -15.69
N CYS A 142 -0.78 1.45 -14.81
CA CYS A 142 -1.13 2.74 -14.24
C CYS A 142 0.04 3.28 -13.41
N THR A 143 0.32 4.57 -13.47
CA THR A 143 1.42 5.17 -12.73
C THR A 143 1.01 6.46 -12.05
N THR A 144 1.66 6.74 -10.91
CA THR A 144 1.49 8.01 -10.19
C THR A 144 2.27 9.14 -10.85
N PHE A 145 3.43 8.84 -11.42
CA PHE A 145 4.35 9.84 -11.98
C PHE A 145 4.54 9.69 -13.50
N PRO A 146 4.62 10.80 -14.24
CA PRO A 146 4.82 10.77 -15.69
C PRO A 146 6.17 10.16 -16.09
N GLU A 147 7.20 10.30 -15.26
CA GLU A 147 8.51 9.67 -15.46
C GLU A 147 8.40 8.16 -15.48
N CYS A 148 7.64 7.61 -14.53
CA CYS A 148 7.39 6.18 -14.46
C CYS A 148 6.60 5.69 -15.67
N ALA A 149 5.60 6.44 -16.13
CA ALA A 149 4.84 6.10 -17.34
C ALA A 149 5.75 5.99 -18.55
N LYS A 150 6.70 6.93 -18.74
CA LYS A 150 7.72 6.88 -19.81
C LYS A 150 8.61 5.64 -19.72
N LEU A 151 9.10 5.30 -18.50
CA LEU A 151 9.93 4.10 -18.28
C LEU A 151 9.18 2.80 -18.55
N LEU A 152 7.87 2.80 -18.44
CA LEU A 152 7.00 1.64 -18.64
C LEU A 152 6.36 1.60 -20.03
N ALA A 153 6.67 2.55 -20.91
CA ALA A 153 6.14 2.56 -22.28
C ALA A 153 6.35 1.21 -22.99
N PRO A 154 5.48 0.83 -23.92
CA PRO A 154 4.21 1.47 -24.30
C PRO A 154 3.04 1.17 -23.35
N LYS A 155 3.24 0.42 -22.27
CA LYS A 155 2.18 -0.03 -21.34
C LYS A 155 1.88 0.98 -20.22
N GLY A 156 2.75 1.97 -19.99
CA GLY A 156 2.64 2.97 -18.93
C GLY A 156 1.53 3.99 -19.23
N VAL A 157 0.63 4.20 -18.25
CA VAL A 157 -0.47 5.17 -18.33
C VAL A 157 -0.46 6.02 -17.05
N LEU A 158 -0.39 7.33 -17.19
CA LEU A 158 -0.46 8.24 -16.04
C LEU A 158 -1.91 8.32 -15.54
N THR A 159 -2.15 7.89 -14.31
CA THR A 159 -3.47 7.88 -13.68
C THR A 159 -3.51 8.59 -12.32
N GLY A 160 -2.37 8.86 -11.72
CA GLY A 160 -2.28 9.23 -10.30
C GLY A 160 -2.45 8.02 -9.38
N THR A 161 -2.56 8.27 -8.07
CA THR A 161 -2.74 7.26 -7.03
C THR A 161 -4.19 7.26 -6.57
N PRO A 162 -4.87 6.08 -6.50
CA PRO A 162 -6.15 5.97 -5.84
C PRO A 162 -6.05 6.36 -4.37
N LEU A 163 -6.88 7.32 -3.94
CA LEU A 163 -6.92 7.82 -2.58
C LEU A 163 -8.29 7.52 -1.95
N ARG A 164 -8.29 7.17 -0.67
CA ARG A 164 -9.52 6.95 0.08
C ARG A 164 -10.30 8.26 0.22
N ALA A 165 -11.61 8.23 0.01
CA ALA A 165 -12.49 9.41 0.07
C ALA A 165 -12.38 10.17 1.41
N GLN A 166 -12.12 9.44 2.51
CA GLN A 166 -11.97 10.01 3.86
C GLN A 166 -10.82 11.03 3.95
N ILE A 167 -9.80 10.95 3.08
CA ILE A 167 -8.69 11.92 3.07
C ILE A 167 -9.18 13.32 2.68
N PHE A 168 -10.24 13.40 1.88
CA PHE A 168 -10.81 14.68 1.40
C PHE A 168 -11.89 15.25 2.32
N SER A 169 -12.34 14.50 3.33
CA SER A 169 -13.38 14.90 4.28
C SER A 169 -12.83 15.28 5.66
N GLY A 170 -11.58 15.70 5.72
CA GLY A 170 -10.92 16.08 6.96
C GLY A 170 -11.53 17.35 7.59
N ASP A 171 -11.62 17.39 8.93
CA ASP A 171 -12.07 18.54 9.71
C ASP A 171 -10.90 19.10 10.52
N ARG A 172 -10.47 20.32 10.15
CA ARG A 172 -9.37 21.02 10.83
C ARG A 172 -9.62 21.22 12.33
N ALA A 173 -10.83 21.62 12.71
CA ALA A 173 -11.15 21.88 14.10
C ALA A 173 -11.11 20.60 14.95
N ARG A 174 -11.55 19.47 14.39
CA ARG A 174 -11.43 18.16 15.01
C ARG A 174 -9.96 17.74 15.16
N GLY A 175 -9.15 17.99 14.14
CA GLY A 175 -7.70 17.71 14.17
C GLY A 175 -6.97 18.50 15.23
N LEU A 176 -7.27 19.81 15.36
CA LEU A 176 -6.71 20.68 16.41
C LEU A 176 -7.07 20.19 17.81
N ARG A 177 -8.35 19.84 18.03
CA ARG A 177 -8.80 19.29 19.33
C ARG A 177 -8.09 17.98 19.66
N LEU A 178 -7.94 17.07 18.69
CA LEU A 178 -7.23 15.80 18.88
C LEU A 178 -5.77 16.01 19.28
N ALA A 179 -5.11 16.99 18.68
CA ALA A 179 -3.72 17.33 18.96
C ALA A 179 -3.55 18.20 20.22
N GLY A 180 -4.62 18.80 20.74
CA GLY A 180 -4.55 19.74 21.86
C GLY A 180 -3.97 21.11 21.46
N PHE A 181 -4.12 21.51 20.19
CA PHE A 181 -3.63 22.78 19.67
C PHE A 181 -4.74 23.85 19.69
N ASP A 182 -4.38 25.10 19.97
CA ASP A 182 -5.30 26.25 20.02
C ASP A 182 -5.59 26.86 18.64
N GLY A 183 -4.84 26.45 17.61
CA GLY A 183 -4.99 26.93 16.24
C GLY A 183 -4.41 28.32 15.96
N GLN A 184 -3.66 28.91 16.90
CA GLN A 184 -3.00 30.21 16.73
C GLN A 184 -1.80 30.12 15.80
N LYS A 185 -1.15 28.96 15.74
CA LYS A 185 -0.02 28.70 14.86
C LYS A 185 -0.41 27.82 13.67
N PRO A 186 0.33 27.92 12.55
CA PRO A 186 0.24 26.91 11.50
C PRO A 186 0.64 25.54 12.04
N VAL A 187 -0.06 24.47 11.60
CA VAL A 187 0.28 23.09 11.98
C VAL A 187 1.24 22.50 10.96
N LEU A 188 2.38 22.05 11.43
CA LEU A 188 3.33 21.23 10.69
C LEU A 188 3.08 19.76 11.03
N MET A 189 2.66 18.97 10.04
CA MET A 189 2.43 17.53 10.23
C MET A 189 3.57 16.73 9.59
N MET A 190 4.18 15.81 10.35
CA MET A 190 5.15 14.85 9.85
C MET A 190 4.64 13.41 10.06
N ILE A 191 4.71 12.59 9.00
CA ILE A 191 4.27 11.20 9.01
C ILE A 191 5.38 10.32 8.47
N GLY A 192 5.89 9.39 9.28
CA GLY A 192 6.95 8.45 8.94
C GLY A 192 6.47 7.10 8.38
N GLY A 193 5.18 6.95 8.09
CA GLY A 193 4.55 5.66 7.76
C GLY A 193 4.31 4.77 8.99
N SER A 194 3.75 3.57 8.79
CA SER A 194 3.29 2.69 9.87
C SER A 194 4.38 2.19 10.81
N LEU A 195 5.61 2.02 10.32
CA LEU A 195 6.79 1.61 11.12
C LEU A 195 7.61 2.81 11.60
N GLY A 196 7.28 4.01 11.10
CA GLY A 196 8.09 5.19 11.32
C GLY A 196 9.36 5.23 10.47
N ALA A 197 9.99 6.40 10.43
CA ALA A 197 11.28 6.64 9.79
C ALA A 197 12.25 7.18 10.85
N GLN A 198 13.03 6.31 11.48
CA GLN A 198 13.85 6.66 12.65
C GLN A 198 14.74 7.88 12.43
N THR A 199 15.42 7.95 11.28
CA THR A 199 16.27 9.11 10.94
C THR A 199 15.45 10.40 10.84
N VAL A 200 14.27 10.35 10.22
CA VAL A 200 13.39 11.53 10.08
C VAL A 200 12.81 11.92 11.43
N ASN A 201 12.41 10.94 12.27
CA ASN A 201 11.97 11.18 13.64
C ASN A 201 13.04 11.90 14.47
N ALA A 202 14.30 11.45 14.38
CA ALA A 202 15.42 12.04 15.09
C ALA A 202 15.66 13.50 14.65
N VAL A 203 15.75 13.75 13.36
CA VAL A 203 15.94 15.10 12.80
C VAL A 203 14.81 16.04 13.19
N LEU A 204 13.55 15.58 13.13
CA LEU A 204 12.41 16.40 13.58
C LEU A 204 12.53 16.77 15.05
N ARG A 205 12.85 15.79 15.92
CA ARG A 205 12.96 16.01 17.36
C ARG A 205 14.09 16.97 17.71
N GLU A 206 15.21 16.87 17.04
CA GLU A 206 16.32 17.83 17.18
C GLU A 206 15.89 19.25 16.78
N ALA A 207 15.07 19.39 15.75
CA ALA A 207 14.59 20.66 15.27
C ALA A 207 13.42 21.27 16.09
N LEU A 208 12.79 20.50 17.01
CA LEU A 208 11.60 20.96 17.77
C LEU A 208 11.78 22.32 18.45
N PRO A 209 12.91 22.64 19.13
CA PRO A 209 13.07 23.93 19.80
C PRO A 209 12.99 25.13 18.85
N ALA A 210 13.33 24.95 17.59
CA ALA A 210 13.20 25.97 16.56
C ALA A 210 11.80 25.97 15.92
N LEU A 211 11.26 24.80 15.64
CA LEU A 211 9.97 24.63 14.96
C LEU A 211 8.80 25.09 15.83
N THR A 212 8.76 24.75 17.10
CA THR A 212 7.65 25.07 18.01
C THR A 212 7.52 26.58 18.31
N LYS A 213 8.52 27.38 18.00
CA LYS A 213 8.42 28.85 18.04
C LYS A 213 7.42 29.38 16.99
N ARG A 214 7.28 28.71 15.85
CA ARG A 214 6.51 29.18 14.70
C ARG A 214 5.36 28.26 14.31
N PHE A 215 5.40 27.00 14.69
CA PHE A 215 4.43 25.97 14.31
C PHE A 215 3.96 25.19 15.52
N ASP A 216 2.75 24.68 15.44
CA ASP A 216 2.34 23.51 16.21
C ASP A 216 2.73 22.27 15.42
N VAL A 217 3.47 21.33 16.04
CA VAL A 217 4.06 20.18 15.35
C VAL A 217 3.31 18.91 15.71
N LEU A 218 2.65 18.29 14.73
CA LEU A 218 2.00 16.99 14.85
C LEU A 218 2.88 15.91 14.23
N HIS A 219 3.32 14.96 15.04
CA HIS A 219 4.28 13.96 14.63
C HIS A 219 3.69 12.55 14.71
N VAL A 220 3.48 11.89 13.57
CA VAL A 220 3.13 10.47 13.49
C VAL A 220 4.42 9.68 13.32
N CYS A 221 4.98 9.25 14.46
CA CYS A 221 6.34 8.70 14.52
C CYS A 221 6.45 7.21 14.18
N GLY A 222 5.32 6.50 14.06
CA GLY A 222 5.27 5.05 13.84
C GLY A 222 5.28 4.24 15.12
N LYS A 223 4.85 2.99 15.02
CA LYS A 223 4.69 2.07 16.15
C LYS A 223 6.00 1.86 16.92
N GLY A 224 5.95 2.00 18.25
CA GLY A 224 7.09 1.83 19.15
C GLY A 224 8.10 2.98 19.16
N ASN A 225 7.78 4.12 18.53
CA ASN A 225 8.69 5.26 18.41
C ASN A 225 8.24 6.51 19.19
N LEU A 226 7.31 6.37 20.15
CA LEU A 226 7.01 7.47 21.06
C LEU A 226 8.24 7.80 21.94
N ASP A 227 8.43 9.07 22.20
CA ASP A 227 9.46 9.57 23.12
C ASP A 227 8.80 10.22 24.33
N ALA A 228 8.78 9.50 25.45
CA ALA A 228 8.13 9.94 26.67
C ALA A 228 8.70 11.26 27.23
N SER A 229 9.97 11.56 26.95
CA SER A 229 10.60 12.82 27.39
C SER A 229 10.02 14.06 26.71
N LEU A 230 9.35 13.89 25.57
CA LEU A 230 8.77 14.96 24.77
C LEU A 230 7.25 15.08 24.91
N GLU A 231 6.62 14.26 25.76
CA GLU A 231 5.15 14.19 25.87
C GLU A 231 4.49 15.53 26.23
N ASN A 232 5.14 16.32 27.07
CA ASN A 232 4.65 17.62 27.54
C ASN A 232 5.31 18.82 26.86
N THR A 233 5.90 18.64 25.68
CA THR A 233 6.55 19.74 24.96
C THR A 233 5.48 20.68 24.39
N PRO A 234 5.45 21.99 24.76
CA PRO A 234 4.47 22.92 24.24
C PRO A 234 4.53 23.05 22.71
N GLY A 235 3.37 23.00 22.06
CA GLY A 235 3.28 23.06 20.59
C GLY A 235 3.79 21.80 19.87
N TYR A 236 3.93 20.66 20.57
CA TYR A 236 4.29 19.38 20.00
C TYR A 236 3.36 18.26 20.47
N LYS A 237 2.86 17.48 19.53
CA LYS A 237 2.06 16.27 19.82
C LYS A 237 2.53 15.11 18.95
N GLN A 238 2.78 13.96 19.58
CA GLN A 238 3.20 12.75 18.90
C GLN A 238 2.15 11.64 18.99
N PHE A 239 2.07 10.82 17.95
CA PHE A 239 1.24 9.64 17.83
C PHE A 239 2.03 8.52 17.19
N GLU A 240 1.80 7.29 17.60
CA GLU A 240 2.33 6.13 16.88
C GLU A 240 1.61 5.95 15.54
N TYR A 241 0.29 6.17 15.55
CA TYR A 241 -0.59 6.01 14.41
C TYR A 241 -1.81 6.92 14.54
N LEU A 242 -2.36 7.39 13.41
CA LEU A 242 -3.58 8.20 13.32
C LEU A 242 -4.54 7.59 12.30
#